data_dc67cd462fcd562e1a891fdf50c818eb
#
_entry.id   dc67cd462fcd562e1a891fdf50c818eb
#
_cell.length_a   1.000
_cell.length_b   1.000
_cell.length_c   1.000
_cell.angle_alpha   90.00
_cell.angle_beta   90.00
_cell.angle_gamma   90.00
#
_symmetry.space_group_name_H-M   'P 1'
#
loop_
_entity.id
_entity.type
_entity.pdbx_description
1 polymer ?
#
loop_
_entity_poly.entity_id
_entity_poly.type
_entity_poly.pdbx_seq_one_letter_code
_entity_poly.pdbx_strand_id
1 'polypeptide(L)'
;MQQTNPYLKQFPELMKGKKILYVHGFGSSGQSGTVTRIREVFPNTNVIAPDLPIHPEEAMALLRQLCQQEKPDLIIGTSMGGMYTEMLYGYDRILVNPALRMGDTMKEHGMIGAQHFSNPRQDGVQDFIVTKAMVKDYKEMTEHCFEGINEEEQHRVWGLFGDEDTTVNTYDLFHERYPTAIRFHGEHRMNDHSFMHAVAPVIRWIDDRQEQRERPVIYIDLSTLRDPYGKPVSSAQKTVRTLLETYQLYFVASAPTETEHYRDINQWLFEYITVPAWGHTIFTSQKELLFGDYLIDTTKTEAMGTLIQFGSDTFKTWDDIATYFDRLGGQ
;
A
#
# COMPACT_ATOMS: atom_id res chain seq x y z
N MET A 1 11.78 9.29 25.79
CA MET A 1 11.43 9.83 24.45
C MET A 1 11.86 8.80 23.44
N GLN A 2 10.91 8.16 22.75
CA GLN A 2 11.26 7.31 21.61
C GLN A 2 11.89 8.20 20.53
N GLN A 3 13.06 7.81 20.07
CA GLN A 3 13.74 8.51 18.98
C GLN A 3 12.92 8.24 17.72
N THR A 4 12.23 9.27 17.20
CA THR A 4 11.46 9.17 15.95
C THR A 4 12.41 8.83 14.80
N ASN A 5 12.04 7.85 14.00
CA ASN A 5 12.82 7.44 12.84
C ASN A 5 12.81 8.58 11.79
N PRO A 6 13.98 9.18 11.46
CA PRO A 6 14.03 10.34 10.56
C PRO A 6 13.64 10.02 9.10
N TYR A 7 13.55 8.73 8.75
CA TYR A 7 13.14 8.29 7.41
C TYR A 7 11.63 8.14 7.25
N LEU A 8 10.86 8.25 8.36
CA LEU A 8 9.42 8.13 8.37
C LEU A 8 8.78 9.49 8.55
N LYS A 9 7.92 9.88 7.61
CA LYS A 9 7.07 11.06 7.76
C LYS A 9 5.83 10.71 8.57
N GLN A 10 5.44 11.61 9.49
CA GLN A 10 4.24 11.46 10.29
C GLN A 10 3.02 12.06 9.60
N PHE A 11 1.90 11.37 9.70
CA PHE A 11 0.59 11.82 9.21
C PHE A 11 -0.42 11.80 10.36
N PRO A 12 -0.42 12.81 11.23
CA PRO A 12 -1.23 12.81 12.45
C PRO A 12 -2.74 12.87 12.20
N GLU A 13 -3.17 13.31 11.01
CA GLU A 13 -4.58 13.38 10.65
C GLU A 13 -5.10 12.14 9.91
N LEU A 14 -4.21 11.28 9.38
CA LEU A 14 -4.63 10.01 8.79
C LEU A 14 -4.96 8.99 9.88
N MET A 15 -6.08 8.29 9.71
CA MET A 15 -6.59 7.28 10.66
C MET A 15 -6.75 7.83 12.09
N LYS A 16 -6.86 9.14 12.26
CA LYS A 16 -6.98 9.80 13.56
C LYS A 16 -8.22 9.33 14.32
N GLY A 17 -8.01 8.82 15.53
CA GLY A 17 -9.06 8.30 16.38
C GLY A 17 -9.60 6.93 15.97
N LYS A 18 -9.14 6.38 14.85
CA LYS A 18 -9.50 5.05 14.32
C LYS A 18 -8.61 3.94 14.90
N LYS A 19 -9.04 2.71 14.69
CA LYS A 19 -8.33 1.50 15.13
C LYS A 19 -7.75 0.74 13.95
N ILE A 20 -6.45 0.43 14.01
CA ILE A 20 -5.78 -0.48 13.08
C ILE A 20 -5.47 -1.78 13.81
N LEU A 21 -5.99 -2.91 13.32
CA LEU A 21 -5.55 -4.24 13.74
C LEU A 21 -4.42 -4.69 12.83
N TYR A 22 -3.23 -4.90 13.39
CA TYR A 22 -2.09 -5.44 12.67
C TYR A 22 -1.91 -6.94 12.95
N VAL A 23 -1.84 -7.74 11.89
CA VAL A 23 -1.71 -9.19 11.91
C VAL A 23 -0.33 -9.58 11.38
N HIS A 24 0.55 -9.99 12.28
CA HIS A 24 1.95 -10.26 11.95
C HIS A 24 2.18 -11.57 11.18
N GLY A 25 3.32 -11.69 10.50
CA GLY A 25 3.75 -12.88 9.79
C GLY A 25 4.26 -13.99 10.70
N PHE A 26 4.56 -15.15 10.10
CA PHE A 26 5.08 -16.32 10.80
C PHE A 26 6.38 -16.03 11.53
N GLY A 27 6.52 -16.53 12.76
CA GLY A 27 7.71 -16.32 13.59
C GLY A 27 7.95 -14.86 14.01
N SER A 28 6.94 -13.99 13.91
CA SER A 28 6.98 -12.60 14.35
C SER A 28 6.10 -12.38 15.61
N SER A 29 5.83 -11.13 15.96
CA SER A 29 5.02 -10.78 17.13
C SER A 29 4.32 -9.42 16.97
N GLY A 30 3.46 -9.09 17.94
CA GLY A 30 2.85 -7.76 18.09
C GLY A 30 3.83 -6.64 18.44
N GLN A 31 5.11 -6.95 18.66
CA GLN A 31 6.19 -6.00 18.95
C GLN A 31 7.16 -5.85 17.75
N SER A 32 6.73 -6.22 16.55
CA SER A 32 7.55 -6.13 15.34
C SER A 32 7.86 -4.68 14.95
N GLY A 33 8.93 -4.48 14.17
CA GLY A 33 9.29 -3.18 13.61
C GLY A 33 8.19 -2.55 12.75
N THR A 34 7.33 -3.37 12.12
CA THR A 34 6.16 -2.88 11.38
C THR A 34 5.13 -2.21 12.29
N VAL A 35 4.86 -2.77 13.47
CA VAL A 35 3.96 -2.15 14.46
C VAL A 35 4.51 -0.81 14.93
N THR A 36 5.82 -0.76 15.22
CA THR A 36 6.50 0.50 15.58
C THR A 36 6.35 1.53 14.49
N ARG A 37 6.57 1.14 13.23
CA ARG A 37 6.43 2.02 12.06
C ARG A 37 5.01 2.56 11.89
N ILE A 38 3.98 1.72 12.03
CA ILE A 38 2.58 2.15 11.96
C ILE A 38 2.31 3.22 13.02
N ARG A 39 2.76 3.00 14.27
CA ARG A 39 2.58 3.95 15.38
C ARG A 39 3.33 5.25 15.18
N GLU A 40 4.52 5.21 14.59
CA GLU A 40 5.31 6.40 14.28
C GLU A 40 4.71 7.23 13.15
N VAL A 41 4.23 6.59 12.10
CA VAL A 41 3.66 7.26 10.91
C VAL A 41 2.27 7.82 11.20
N PHE A 42 1.45 7.08 11.97
CA PHE A 42 0.07 7.47 12.32
C PHE A 42 -0.09 7.64 13.83
N PRO A 43 0.48 8.71 14.43
CA PRO A 43 0.62 8.84 15.89
C PRO A 43 -0.71 8.98 16.63
N ASN A 44 -1.78 9.35 15.96
CA ASN A 44 -3.12 9.53 16.55
C ASN A 44 -4.07 8.34 16.27
N THR A 45 -3.52 7.21 15.85
CA THR A 45 -4.26 5.97 15.58
C THR A 45 -4.08 4.98 16.74
N ASN A 46 -5.13 4.25 17.10
CA ASN A 46 -5.03 3.14 18.05
C ASN A 46 -4.60 1.85 17.32
N VAL A 47 -3.38 1.39 17.56
CA VAL A 47 -2.81 0.19 16.91
C VAL A 47 -2.90 -1.01 17.83
N ILE A 48 -3.73 -1.98 17.46
CA ILE A 48 -3.92 -3.28 18.11
C ILE A 48 -3.03 -4.29 17.39
N ALA A 49 -2.12 -4.92 18.09
CA ALA A 49 -1.18 -5.89 17.50
C ALA A 49 -0.99 -7.05 18.49
N PRO A 50 -1.81 -8.11 18.41
CA PRO A 50 -1.69 -9.26 19.29
C PRO A 50 -0.49 -10.12 18.92
N ASP A 51 0.04 -10.87 19.89
CA ASP A 51 0.87 -12.03 19.61
C ASP A 51 -0.04 -13.20 19.20
N LEU A 52 0.14 -13.70 17.99
CA LEU A 52 -0.71 -14.78 17.50
C LEU A 52 -0.29 -16.13 18.09
N PRO A 53 -1.24 -17.01 18.43
CA PRO A 53 -0.98 -18.43 18.63
C PRO A 53 -0.29 -19.06 17.42
N ILE A 54 0.49 -20.12 17.66
CA ILE A 54 1.22 -20.82 16.59
C ILE A 54 0.27 -21.68 15.75
N HIS A 55 -0.77 -22.24 16.38
CA HIS A 55 -1.78 -23.05 15.73
C HIS A 55 -2.76 -22.17 14.93
N PRO A 56 -3.03 -22.48 13.66
CA PRO A 56 -3.78 -21.59 12.79
C PRO A 56 -5.25 -21.38 13.23
N GLU A 57 -5.89 -22.40 13.75
CA GLU A 57 -7.28 -22.30 14.24
C GLU A 57 -7.37 -21.38 15.49
N GLU A 58 -6.44 -21.52 16.42
CA GLU A 58 -6.39 -20.67 17.63
C GLU A 58 -6.10 -19.22 17.25
N ALA A 59 -5.18 -18.99 16.32
CA ALA A 59 -4.87 -17.66 15.80
C ALA A 59 -6.10 -17.03 15.12
N MET A 60 -6.80 -17.78 14.29
CA MET A 60 -8.01 -17.30 13.63
C MET A 60 -9.15 -17.03 14.60
N ALA A 61 -9.32 -17.87 15.62
CA ALA A 61 -10.31 -17.66 16.67
C ALA A 61 -10.03 -16.37 17.47
N LEU A 62 -8.76 -16.13 17.87
CA LEU A 62 -8.32 -14.90 18.52
C LEU A 62 -8.61 -13.66 17.65
N LEU A 63 -8.25 -13.72 16.37
CA LEU A 63 -8.45 -12.60 15.45
C LEU A 63 -9.93 -12.27 15.26
N ARG A 64 -10.79 -13.27 15.10
CA ARG A 64 -12.26 -13.08 15.01
C ARG A 64 -12.82 -12.47 16.30
N GLN A 65 -12.36 -12.93 17.46
CA GLN A 65 -12.76 -12.36 18.75
C GLN A 65 -12.34 -10.88 18.85
N LEU A 66 -11.09 -10.56 18.50
CA LEU A 66 -10.60 -9.17 18.52
C LEU A 66 -11.38 -8.28 17.54
N CYS A 67 -11.70 -8.77 16.35
CA CYS A 67 -12.52 -8.02 15.39
C CYS A 67 -13.92 -7.71 15.94
N GLN A 68 -14.54 -8.65 16.64
CA GLN A 68 -15.85 -8.44 17.27
C GLN A 68 -15.81 -7.44 18.45
N GLN A 69 -14.76 -7.52 19.26
CA GLN A 69 -14.61 -6.69 20.45
C GLN A 69 -14.16 -5.27 20.11
N GLU A 70 -13.13 -5.16 19.27
CA GLU A 70 -12.46 -3.89 18.97
C GLU A 70 -13.06 -3.15 17.77
N LYS A 71 -13.69 -3.89 16.84
CA LYS A 71 -14.26 -3.34 15.60
C LYS A 71 -13.26 -2.43 14.88
N PRO A 72 -12.12 -2.97 14.40
CA PRO A 72 -11.10 -2.16 13.75
C PRO A 72 -11.65 -1.50 12.48
N ASP A 73 -11.19 -0.28 12.22
CA ASP A 73 -11.52 0.47 11.01
C ASP A 73 -10.69 -0.03 9.81
N LEU A 74 -9.53 -0.62 10.10
CA LEU A 74 -8.62 -1.20 9.11
C LEU A 74 -7.88 -2.39 9.70
N ILE A 75 -7.73 -3.45 8.91
CA ILE A 75 -6.88 -4.60 9.24
C ILE A 75 -5.70 -4.65 8.25
N ILE A 76 -4.48 -4.75 8.77
CA ILE A 76 -3.27 -4.88 7.94
C ILE A 76 -2.59 -6.19 8.30
N GLY A 77 -2.49 -7.10 7.32
CA GLY A 77 -1.82 -8.38 7.50
C GLY A 77 -0.59 -8.53 6.60
N THR A 78 0.49 -9.10 7.14
CA THR A 78 1.71 -9.34 6.37
C THR A 78 2.04 -10.83 6.32
N SER A 79 2.39 -11.37 5.15
CA SER A 79 2.78 -12.78 4.96
C SER A 79 1.69 -13.74 5.47
N MET A 80 1.98 -14.62 6.44
CA MET A 80 0.98 -15.46 7.13
C MET A 80 -0.18 -14.63 7.69
N GLY A 81 0.12 -13.46 8.28
CA GLY A 81 -0.91 -12.53 8.75
C GLY A 81 -1.81 -12.03 7.63
N GLY A 82 -1.30 -11.89 6.41
CA GLY A 82 -2.09 -11.59 5.21
C GLY A 82 -3.08 -12.70 4.87
N MET A 83 -2.69 -13.98 5.03
CA MET A 83 -3.60 -15.12 4.87
C MET A 83 -4.79 -15.02 5.86
N TYR A 84 -4.53 -14.79 7.14
CA TYR A 84 -5.61 -14.61 8.11
C TYR A 84 -6.47 -13.39 7.81
N THR A 85 -5.84 -12.28 7.43
CA THR A 85 -6.54 -11.03 7.13
C THR A 85 -7.48 -11.18 5.95
N GLU A 86 -7.14 -12.02 4.98
CA GLU A 86 -8.04 -12.32 3.85
C GLU A 86 -9.39 -12.86 4.34
N MET A 87 -9.41 -13.73 5.34
CA MET A 87 -10.59 -14.40 5.89
C MET A 87 -11.37 -13.56 6.94
N LEU A 88 -10.96 -12.32 7.23
CA LEU A 88 -11.63 -11.41 8.17
C LEU A 88 -12.58 -10.48 7.40
N TYR A 89 -13.68 -11.02 6.91
CA TYR A 89 -14.66 -10.32 6.08
C TYR A 89 -15.42 -9.21 6.83
N GLY A 90 -15.93 -8.21 6.10
CA GLY A 90 -16.69 -7.09 6.63
C GLY A 90 -15.84 -5.90 7.10
N TYR A 91 -14.51 -5.96 6.92
CA TYR A 91 -13.57 -4.89 7.29
C TYR A 91 -12.76 -4.43 6.08
N ASP A 92 -12.31 -3.18 6.10
CA ASP A 92 -11.29 -2.71 5.18
C ASP A 92 -9.94 -3.39 5.50
N ARG A 93 -9.27 -3.94 4.49
CA ARG A 93 -8.10 -4.81 4.69
C ARG A 93 -6.99 -4.50 3.70
N ILE A 94 -5.75 -4.50 4.20
CA ILE A 94 -4.54 -4.46 3.38
C ILE A 94 -3.75 -5.73 3.65
N LEU A 95 -3.47 -6.48 2.61
CA LEU A 95 -2.67 -7.69 2.64
C LEU A 95 -1.32 -7.41 1.97
N VAL A 96 -0.22 -7.52 2.70
CA VAL A 96 1.12 -7.28 2.15
C VAL A 96 1.85 -8.61 2.01
N ASN A 97 2.21 -8.97 0.80
CA ASN A 97 2.85 -10.23 0.47
C ASN A 97 2.17 -11.43 1.14
N PRO A 98 0.82 -11.59 1.00
CA PRO A 98 0.07 -12.57 1.75
C PRO A 98 0.43 -14.01 1.36
N ALA A 99 0.72 -14.84 2.36
CA ALA A 99 1.06 -16.25 2.16
C ALA A 99 -0.22 -17.11 1.98
N LEU A 100 -0.97 -16.87 0.89
CA LEU A 100 -2.26 -17.52 0.62
C LEU A 100 -2.16 -19.04 0.33
N ARG A 101 -0.94 -19.59 0.34
CA ARG A 101 -0.63 -21.02 0.30
C ARG A 101 0.36 -21.36 1.42
N MET A 102 0.08 -20.92 2.66
CA MET A 102 1.02 -20.98 3.77
C MET A 102 1.56 -22.41 4.01
N GLY A 103 0.75 -23.44 3.94
CA GLY A 103 1.21 -24.82 4.11
C GLY A 103 2.23 -25.29 3.06
N ASP A 104 2.10 -24.81 1.83
CA ASP A 104 3.08 -25.07 0.76
C ASP A 104 4.34 -24.23 0.97
N THR A 105 4.21 -22.96 1.29
CA THR A 105 5.33 -22.07 1.65
C THR A 105 6.18 -22.67 2.80
N MET A 106 5.54 -23.21 3.84
CA MET A 106 6.24 -23.85 4.95
C MET A 106 7.07 -25.07 4.52
N LYS A 107 6.59 -25.85 3.55
CA LYS A 107 7.32 -27.01 3.00
C LYS A 107 8.48 -26.58 2.11
N GLU A 108 8.23 -25.64 1.20
CA GLU A 108 9.21 -25.13 0.23
C GLU A 108 10.40 -24.49 0.94
N HIS A 109 10.17 -23.78 2.04
CA HIS A 109 11.22 -23.13 2.83
C HIS A 109 11.72 -23.96 4.01
N GLY A 110 11.35 -25.24 4.10
CA GLY A 110 11.90 -26.15 5.12
C GLY A 110 11.64 -25.71 6.56
N MET A 111 10.47 -25.14 6.85
CA MET A 111 10.14 -24.57 8.16
C MET A 111 9.81 -25.62 9.24
N ILE A 112 9.82 -26.92 8.90
CA ILE A 112 9.56 -28.00 9.87
C ILE A 112 10.73 -28.14 10.84
N GLY A 113 10.44 -28.21 12.14
CA GLY A 113 11.44 -28.32 13.21
C GLY A 113 11.42 -27.14 14.16
N ALA A 114 12.53 -26.96 14.87
CA ALA A 114 12.69 -25.85 15.80
C ALA A 114 12.78 -24.51 15.06
N GLN A 115 12.01 -23.54 15.52
CA GLN A 115 11.95 -22.17 15.01
C GLN A 115 12.14 -21.19 16.16
N HIS A 116 12.58 -19.99 15.84
CA HIS A 116 12.78 -18.91 16.78
C HIS A 116 11.94 -17.68 16.38
N PHE A 117 11.29 -17.03 17.35
CA PHE A 117 10.60 -15.77 17.09
C PHE A 117 11.61 -14.65 16.81
N SER A 118 11.45 -13.96 15.70
CA SER A 118 12.33 -12.86 15.27
C SER A 118 12.13 -11.57 16.07
N ASN A 119 11.05 -11.48 16.84
CA ASN A 119 10.72 -10.33 17.68
C ASN A 119 10.27 -10.80 19.06
N PRO A 120 10.47 -9.99 20.12
CA PRO A 120 9.99 -10.31 21.46
C PRO A 120 8.47 -10.51 21.48
N ARG A 121 8.01 -11.43 22.32
CA ARG A 121 6.58 -11.67 22.59
C ARG A 121 6.23 -11.24 24.00
N GLN A 122 4.97 -10.88 24.24
CA GLN A 122 4.48 -10.49 25.55
C GLN A 122 4.49 -11.67 26.55
N ASP A 123 4.28 -12.90 26.04
CA ASP A 123 4.33 -14.13 26.82
C ASP A 123 5.75 -14.61 27.14
N GLY A 124 6.79 -13.96 26.59
CA GLY A 124 8.20 -14.30 26.79
C GLY A 124 8.67 -15.55 26.05
N VAL A 125 7.82 -16.19 25.26
CA VAL A 125 8.17 -17.37 24.44
C VAL A 125 9.12 -16.94 23.33
N GLN A 126 10.27 -17.64 23.22
CA GLN A 126 11.29 -17.35 22.21
C GLN A 126 11.36 -18.40 21.11
N ASP A 127 11.08 -19.64 21.43
CA ASP A 127 11.22 -20.78 20.56
C ASP A 127 9.90 -21.55 20.42
N PHE A 128 9.71 -22.19 19.27
CA PHE A 128 8.56 -23.05 19.02
C PHE A 128 8.92 -24.16 18.02
N ILE A 129 8.09 -25.18 17.95
CA ILE A 129 8.32 -26.33 17.04
C ILE A 129 7.22 -26.39 16.01
N VAL A 130 7.62 -26.39 14.74
CA VAL A 130 6.72 -26.66 13.61
C VAL A 130 6.70 -28.14 13.33
N THR A 131 5.54 -28.75 13.44
CA THR A 131 5.33 -30.17 13.16
C THR A 131 4.74 -30.37 11.76
N LYS A 132 4.82 -31.62 11.22
CA LYS A 132 4.14 -31.97 9.98
C LYS A 132 2.61 -31.81 10.07
N ALA A 133 2.03 -32.07 11.25
CA ALA A 133 0.62 -31.85 11.51
C ALA A 133 0.27 -30.37 11.35
N MET A 134 1.02 -29.48 12.00
CA MET A 134 0.82 -28.04 11.88
C MET A 134 0.90 -27.54 10.44
N VAL A 135 1.83 -28.04 9.62
CA VAL A 135 1.89 -27.72 8.19
C VAL A 135 0.61 -28.14 7.46
N LYS A 136 0.04 -29.29 7.84
CA LYS A 136 -1.25 -29.75 7.30
C LYS A 136 -2.39 -28.83 7.73
N ASP A 137 -2.43 -28.43 9.02
CA ASP A 137 -3.44 -27.52 9.55
C ASP A 137 -3.38 -26.16 8.83
N TYR A 138 -2.18 -25.63 8.54
CA TYR A 138 -2.03 -24.41 7.73
C TYR A 138 -2.49 -24.60 6.29
N LYS A 139 -2.30 -25.79 5.71
CA LYS A 139 -2.81 -26.09 4.37
C LYS A 139 -4.34 -26.13 4.35
N GLU A 140 -4.95 -26.79 5.32
CA GLU A 140 -6.40 -26.81 5.49
C GLU A 140 -6.96 -25.40 5.74
N MET A 141 -6.29 -24.58 6.57
CA MET A 141 -6.68 -23.19 6.79
C MET A 141 -6.68 -22.36 5.50
N THR A 142 -5.68 -22.53 4.63
CA THR A 142 -5.63 -21.79 3.36
C THR A 142 -6.72 -22.17 2.37
N GLU A 143 -7.37 -23.33 2.51
CA GLU A 143 -8.51 -23.74 1.70
C GLU A 143 -9.74 -22.85 1.97
N HIS A 144 -9.81 -22.20 3.14
CA HIS A 144 -10.88 -21.26 3.49
C HIS A 144 -10.65 -19.83 2.98
N CYS A 145 -9.48 -19.53 2.42
CA CYS A 145 -9.26 -18.26 1.74
C CYS A 145 -10.26 -18.11 0.58
N PHE A 146 -10.79 -16.90 0.42
CA PHE A 146 -11.72 -16.51 -0.65
C PHE A 146 -13.15 -17.07 -0.55
N GLU A 147 -13.51 -17.85 0.48
CA GLU A 147 -14.87 -18.42 0.62
C GLU A 147 -15.95 -17.35 0.82
N GLY A 148 -15.63 -16.24 1.47
CA GLY A 148 -16.57 -15.17 1.79
C GLY A 148 -16.61 -14.02 0.80
N ILE A 149 -15.98 -14.15 -0.38
CA ILE A 149 -15.95 -13.08 -1.38
C ILE A 149 -17.33 -12.83 -1.97
N ASN A 150 -17.68 -11.55 -1.98
CA ASN A 150 -18.83 -11.01 -2.73
C ASN A 150 -18.42 -9.65 -3.31
N GLU A 151 -19.31 -8.97 -4.02
CA GLU A 151 -19.04 -7.69 -4.65
C GLU A 151 -18.62 -6.61 -3.65
N GLU A 152 -19.22 -6.57 -2.46
CA GLU A 152 -18.87 -5.63 -1.40
C GLU A 152 -17.46 -5.89 -0.87
N GLU A 153 -17.11 -7.16 -0.62
CA GLU A 153 -15.78 -7.54 -0.13
C GLU A 153 -14.67 -7.22 -1.13
N GLN A 154 -14.93 -7.32 -2.45
CA GLN A 154 -13.95 -6.96 -3.47
C GLN A 154 -13.51 -5.49 -3.42
N HIS A 155 -14.36 -4.61 -2.90
CA HIS A 155 -14.02 -3.18 -2.73
C HIS A 155 -13.36 -2.86 -1.39
N ARG A 156 -13.29 -3.81 -0.45
CA ARG A 156 -12.72 -3.64 0.89
C ARG A 156 -11.29 -4.11 1.01
N VAL A 157 -10.79 -4.86 0.03
CA VAL A 157 -9.50 -5.58 0.14
C VAL A 157 -8.48 -5.06 -0.84
N TRP A 158 -7.26 -4.82 -0.36
CA TRP A 158 -6.12 -4.38 -1.15
C TRP A 158 -4.97 -5.36 -0.97
N GLY A 159 -4.51 -5.96 -2.05
CA GLY A 159 -3.34 -6.84 -2.05
C GLY A 159 -2.10 -6.11 -2.57
N LEU A 160 -1.05 -6.04 -1.77
CA LEU A 160 0.22 -5.42 -2.11
C LEU A 160 1.30 -6.51 -2.25
N PHE A 161 1.95 -6.59 -3.41
CA PHE A 161 2.88 -7.66 -3.75
C PHE A 161 4.22 -7.08 -4.18
N GLY A 162 5.29 -7.41 -3.44
CA GLY A 162 6.66 -7.06 -3.80
C GLY A 162 7.13 -7.80 -5.04
N ASP A 163 7.68 -7.10 -6.02
CA ASP A 163 8.19 -7.70 -7.26
C ASP A 163 9.50 -8.46 -7.07
N GLU A 164 10.20 -8.21 -5.96
CA GLU A 164 11.41 -8.92 -5.53
C GLU A 164 11.15 -9.96 -4.41
N ASP A 165 9.86 -10.28 -4.14
CA ASP A 165 9.51 -11.29 -3.14
C ASP A 165 9.84 -12.70 -3.64
N THR A 166 10.89 -13.31 -3.06
CA THR A 166 11.32 -14.69 -3.33
C THR A 166 10.72 -15.72 -2.37
N THR A 167 9.97 -15.28 -1.36
CA THR A 167 9.39 -16.14 -0.32
C THR A 167 7.96 -16.55 -0.65
N VAL A 168 7.16 -15.62 -1.17
CA VAL A 168 5.75 -15.82 -1.47
C VAL A 168 5.42 -15.30 -2.87
N ASN A 169 4.75 -16.13 -3.66
CA ASN A 169 4.26 -15.74 -4.98
C ASN A 169 2.78 -16.11 -5.12
N THR A 170 1.92 -15.20 -4.65
CA THR A 170 0.45 -15.40 -4.67
C THR A 170 -0.30 -14.25 -5.37
N TYR A 171 0.42 -13.42 -6.14
CA TYR A 171 -0.19 -12.31 -6.89
C TYR A 171 -1.31 -12.78 -7.82
N ASP A 172 -1.04 -13.77 -8.68
CA ASP A 172 -2.01 -14.24 -9.67
C ASP A 172 -3.24 -14.85 -8.98
N LEU A 173 -3.01 -15.65 -7.92
CA LEU A 173 -4.09 -16.23 -7.11
C LEU A 173 -5.01 -15.17 -6.50
N PHE A 174 -4.44 -14.07 -6.01
CA PHE A 174 -5.20 -12.94 -5.47
C PHE A 174 -5.89 -12.15 -6.58
N HIS A 175 -5.18 -11.85 -7.66
CA HIS A 175 -5.68 -11.03 -8.78
C HIS A 175 -6.87 -11.67 -9.51
N GLU A 176 -6.95 -13.01 -9.53
CA GLU A 176 -8.12 -13.73 -10.06
C GLU A 176 -9.40 -13.49 -9.25
N ARG A 177 -9.29 -13.04 -8.00
CA ARG A 177 -10.41 -12.89 -7.05
C ARG A 177 -10.71 -11.43 -6.71
N TYR A 178 -9.67 -10.60 -6.63
CA TYR A 178 -9.75 -9.20 -6.24
C TYR A 178 -9.14 -8.28 -7.30
N PRO A 179 -9.85 -7.24 -7.76
CA PRO A 179 -9.33 -6.30 -8.77
C PRO A 179 -8.20 -5.40 -8.22
N THR A 180 -8.07 -5.31 -6.90
CA THR A 180 -7.16 -4.44 -6.15
C THR A 180 -5.81 -5.09 -5.83
N ALA A 181 -5.29 -5.89 -6.76
CA ALA A 181 -3.95 -6.47 -6.69
C ALA A 181 -2.92 -5.48 -7.23
N ILE A 182 -2.03 -4.98 -6.38
CA ILE A 182 -1.03 -3.96 -6.71
C ILE A 182 0.36 -4.54 -6.54
N ARG A 183 1.23 -4.38 -7.54
CA ARG A 183 2.66 -4.66 -7.41
C ARG A 183 3.38 -3.41 -6.92
N PHE A 184 4.40 -3.59 -6.08
CA PHE A 184 5.31 -2.53 -5.66
C PHE A 184 6.75 -3.02 -5.72
N HIS A 185 7.70 -2.10 -5.85
CA HIS A 185 9.12 -2.46 -5.83
C HIS A 185 9.57 -2.75 -4.39
N GLY A 186 9.89 -4.01 -4.12
CA GLY A 186 10.32 -4.46 -2.81
C GLY A 186 10.33 -5.97 -2.61
N GLU A 187 10.95 -6.36 -1.52
CA GLU A 187 11.13 -7.74 -1.08
C GLU A 187 9.95 -8.26 -0.24
N HIS A 188 10.04 -9.50 0.24
CA HIS A 188 9.07 -10.11 1.16
C HIS A 188 8.89 -9.30 2.45
N ARG A 189 9.98 -8.82 3.04
CA ARG A 189 9.95 -8.04 4.27
C ARG A 189 9.78 -6.55 3.96
N MET A 190 8.72 -5.98 4.50
CA MET A 190 8.43 -4.56 4.37
C MET A 190 9.48 -3.73 5.14
N ASN A 191 10.16 -2.83 4.45
CA ASN A 191 11.05 -1.81 5.00
C ASN A 191 10.37 -0.43 5.06
N ASP A 192 11.09 0.61 5.51
CA ASP A 192 10.54 1.97 5.62
C ASP A 192 10.14 2.52 4.25
N HIS A 193 10.93 2.25 3.22
CA HIS A 193 10.64 2.70 1.86
C HIS A 193 9.34 2.06 1.33
N SER A 194 9.23 0.74 1.36
CA SER A 194 8.03 0.04 0.88
C SER A 194 6.79 0.39 1.71
N PHE A 195 6.93 0.62 3.02
CA PHE A 195 5.82 1.09 3.84
C PHE A 195 5.32 2.46 3.39
N MET A 196 6.24 3.45 3.24
CA MET A 196 5.88 4.82 2.87
C MET A 196 5.37 4.96 1.44
N HIS A 197 5.84 4.11 0.52
CA HIS A 197 5.54 4.24 -0.91
C HIS A 197 4.50 3.25 -1.43
N ALA A 198 4.19 2.20 -0.67
CA ALA A 198 3.16 1.23 -1.05
C ALA A 198 1.99 1.20 -0.05
N VAL A 199 2.27 1.03 1.25
CA VAL A 199 1.22 0.82 2.26
C VAL A 199 0.54 2.14 2.66
N ALA A 200 1.31 3.18 2.97
CA ALA A 200 0.76 4.47 3.40
C ALA A 200 -0.17 5.13 2.36
N PRO A 201 0.11 5.11 1.03
CA PRO A 201 -0.84 5.59 0.02
C PRO A 201 -2.18 4.86 0.04
N VAL A 202 -2.17 3.52 0.21
CA VAL A 202 -3.41 2.73 0.28
C VAL A 202 -4.19 3.03 1.56
N ILE A 203 -3.50 3.18 2.71
CA ILE A 203 -4.14 3.62 3.95
C ILE A 203 -4.82 4.98 3.75
N ARG A 204 -4.18 5.91 3.04
CA ARG A 204 -4.78 7.23 2.72
C ARG A 204 -6.05 7.09 1.89
N TRP A 205 -6.04 6.27 0.84
CA TRP A 205 -7.24 6.05 0.01
C TRP A 205 -8.40 5.45 0.81
N ILE A 206 -8.09 4.52 1.72
CA ILE A 206 -9.10 3.92 2.61
C ILE A 206 -9.64 4.98 3.58
N ASP A 207 -8.77 5.75 4.23
CA ASP A 207 -9.16 6.80 5.17
C ASP A 207 -10.00 7.89 4.49
N ASP A 208 -9.57 8.36 3.30
CA ASP A 208 -10.33 9.35 2.51
C ASP A 208 -11.72 8.82 2.13
N ARG A 209 -11.83 7.55 1.73
CA ARG A 209 -13.11 6.91 1.42
C ARG A 209 -14.01 6.80 2.66
N GLN A 210 -13.48 6.37 3.79
CA GLN A 210 -14.23 6.25 5.05
C GLN A 210 -14.74 7.60 5.55
N GLU A 211 -13.94 8.67 5.42
CA GLU A 211 -14.29 10.03 5.80
C GLU A 211 -15.06 10.79 4.72
N GLN A 212 -15.31 10.18 3.56
CA GLN A 212 -15.88 10.85 2.38
C GLN A 212 -15.14 12.15 2.05
N ARG A 213 -13.79 12.12 2.19
CA ARG A 213 -12.95 13.29 2.00
C ARG A 213 -12.70 13.51 0.53
N GLU A 214 -13.20 14.62 0.00
CA GLU A 214 -12.88 15.10 -1.34
C GLU A 214 -11.59 15.90 -1.30
N ARG A 215 -10.68 15.61 -2.24
CA ARG A 215 -9.43 16.34 -2.41
C ARG A 215 -9.40 17.03 -3.76
N PRO A 216 -8.85 18.24 -3.85
CA PRO A 216 -8.66 18.89 -5.14
C PRO A 216 -7.83 18.00 -6.08
N VAL A 217 -8.21 17.97 -7.35
CA VAL A 217 -7.66 17.08 -8.37
C VAL A 217 -6.54 17.78 -9.14
N ILE A 218 -5.37 17.14 -9.20
CA ILE A 218 -4.26 17.55 -10.06
C ILE A 218 -4.04 16.49 -11.14
N TYR A 219 -4.12 16.87 -12.39
CA TYR A 219 -3.63 16.09 -13.53
C TYR A 219 -2.18 16.46 -13.81
N ILE A 220 -1.31 15.46 -13.93
CA ILE A 220 0.11 15.63 -14.20
C ILE A 220 0.44 14.93 -15.51
N ASP A 221 0.78 15.72 -16.53
CA ASP A 221 1.22 15.14 -17.80
C ASP A 221 2.60 14.47 -17.67
N LEU A 222 2.74 13.29 -18.22
CA LEU A 222 3.95 12.49 -18.12
C LEU A 222 5.18 13.19 -18.71
N SER A 223 5.01 14.08 -19.71
CA SER A 223 6.10 14.88 -20.27
C SER A 223 6.75 15.85 -19.28
N THR A 224 6.07 16.18 -18.17
CA THR A 224 6.62 17.02 -17.10
C THR A 224 7.47 16.22 -16.12
N LEU A 225 7.27 14.90 -16.05
CA LEU A 225 7.91 13.99 -15.09
C LEU A 225 9.17 13.33 -15.65
N ARG A 226 9.25 13.13 -16.96
CA ARG A 226 10.38 12.50 -17.63
C ARG A 226 10.86 13.35 -18.82
N ASP A 227 12.16 13.31 -19.04
CA ASP A 227 12.79 13.94 -20.19
C ASP A 227 12.55 13.12 -21.48
N PRO A 228 12.92 13.64 -22.65
CA PRO A 228 12.78 12.92 -23.93
C PRO A 228 13.56 11.59 -24.01
N TYR A 229 14.51 11.36 -23.11
CA TYR A 229 15.30 10.13 -23.00
C TYR A 229 14.75 9.15 -21.97
N GLY A 230 13.56 9.45 -21.40
CA GLY A 230 12.90 8.63 -20.40
C GLY A 230 13.44 8.77 -18.97
N LYS A 231 14.38 9.70 -18.71
CA LYS A 231 14.91 9.93 -17.37
C LYS A 231 13.97 10.81 -16.55
N PRO A 232 13.85 10.54 -15.24
CA PRO A 232 13.04 11.37 -14.36
C PRO A 232 13.60 12.80 -14.28
N VAL A 233 12.70 13.78 -14.35
CA VAL A 233 13.04 15.20 -14.16
C VAL A 233 13.38 15.46 -12.70
N SER A 234 14.42 16.28 -12.47
CA SER A 234 14.86 16.63 -11.11
C SER A 234 13.72 17.18 -10.25
N SER A 235 13.68 16.80 -8.99
CA SER A 235 12.69 17.18 -7.96
C SER A 235 11.24 16.72 -8.26
N ALA A 236 10.92 16.20 -9.45
CA ALA A 236 9.57 15.79 -9.81
C ALA A 236 8.99 14.76 -8.83
N GLN A 237 9.74 13.66 -8.59
CA GLN A 237 9.29 12.59 -7.71
C GLN A 237 9.05 13.06 -6.27
N LYS A 238 9.93 13.90 -5.74
CA LYS A 238 9.79 14.49 -4.41
C LYS A 238 8.54 15.36 -4.31
N THR A 239 8.33 16.24 -5.29
CA THR A 239 7.18 17.15 -5.33
C THR A 239 5.86 16.36 -5.47
N VAL A 240 5.80 15.38 -6.37
CA VAL A 240 4.64 14.50 -6.52
C VAL A 240 4.28 13.84 -5.17
N ARG A 241 5.25 13.34 -4.43
CA ARG A 241 5.02 12.74 -3.11
C ARG A 241 4.45 13.73 -2.09
N THR A 242 4.92 14.96 -2.10
CA THR A 242 4.37 16.03 -1.24
C THR A 242 2.94 16.38 -1.65
N LEU A 243 2.66 16.51 -2.94
CA LEU A 243 1.32 16.81 -3.45
C LEU A 243 0.29 15.73 -3.11
N LEU A 244 0.70 14.45 -3.11
CA LEU A 244 -0.18 13.34 -2.71
C LEU A 244 -0.74 13.48 -1.29
N GLU A 245 -0.14 14.28 -0.43
CA GLU A 245 -0.59 14.46 0.95
C GLU A 245 -1.89 15.29 1.03
N THR A 246 -2.08 16.19 0.08
CA THR A 246 -3.19 17.16 0.09
C THR A 246 -4.13 16.99 -1.11
N TYR A 247 -3.61 16.50 -2.23
CA TYR A 247 -4.31 16.44 -3.51
C TYR A 247 -4.57 15.02 -3.98
N GLN A 248 -5.60 14.85 -4.80
CA GLN A 248 -5.82 13.63 -5.59
C GLN A 248 -5.08 13.78 -6.91
N LEU A 249 -4.08 12.93 -7.15
CA LEU A 249 -3.26 12.99 -8.35
C LEU A 249 -3.70 11.97 -9.41
N TYR A 250 -3.73 12.41 -10.66
CA TYR A 250 -3.84 11.54 -11.84
C TYR A 250 -2.69 11.82 -12.81
N PHE A 251 -2.10 10.75 -13.33
CA PHE A 251 -1.01 10.82 -14.31
C PHE A 251 -1.58 10.70 -15.70
N VAL A 252 -1.28 11.67 -16.56
CA VAL A 252 -1.83 11.75 -17.91
C VAL A 252 -0.72 11.48 -18.91
N ALA A 253 -0.99 10.60 -19.85
CA ALA A 253 -0.11 10.35 -20.99
C ALA A 253 -0.92 10.41 -22.27
N SER A 254 -0.29 10.88 -23.36
CA SER A 254 -0.90 10.79 -24.68
C SER A 254 -1.18 9.34 -25.02
N ALA A 255 -2.36 9.06 -25.57
CA ALA A 255 -2.73 7.71 -25.96
C ALA A 255 -1.79 7.20 -27.07
N PRO A 256 -0.95 6.18 -26.79
CA PRO A 256 -0.08 5.62 -27.81
C PRO A 256 -0.87 4.92 -28.92
N THR A 257 -0.30 4.84 -30.10
CA THR A 257 -0.87 4.08 -31.23
C THR A 257 -0.50 2.60 -31.18
N GLU A 258 0.55 2.26 -30.42
CA GLU A 258 1.10 0.90 -30.34
C GLU A 258 1.05 0.37 -28.91
N THR A 259 0.71 -0.91 -28.75
CA THR A 259 0.55 -1.57 -27.44
C THR A 259 1.85 -1.57 -26.62
N GLU A 260 3.02 -1.64 -27.26
CA GLU A 260 4.31 -1.63 -26.59
C GLU A 260 4.54 -0.33 -25.81
N HIS A 261 4.16 0.81 -26.37
CA HIS A 261 4.31 2.11 -25.69
C HIS A 261 3.42 2.25 -24.45
N TYR A 262 2.24 1.61 -24.40
CA TYR A 262 1.43 1.55 -23.16
C TYR A 262 2.18 0.79 -22.07
N ARG A 263 2.84 -0.31 -22.45
CA ARG A 263 3.64 -1.11 -21.50
C ARG A 263 4.82 -0.32 -20.97
N ASP A 264 5.55 0.38 -21.85
CA ASP A 264 6.71 1.20 -21.46
C ASP A 264 6.32 2.34 -20.51
N ILE A 265 5.18 3.00 -20.76
CA ILE A 265 4.67 4.05 -19.88
C ILE A 265 4.28 3.49 -18.53
N ASN A 266 3.56 2.38 -18.50
CA ASN A 266 3.16 1.74 -17.24
C ASN A 266 4.38 1.23 -16.46
N GLN A 267 5.40 0.68 -17.15
CA GLN A 267 6.64 0.25 -16.51
C GLN A 267 7.37 1.44 -15.89
N TRP A 268 7.47 2.57 -16.62
CA TRP A 268 8.09 3.79 -16.10
C TRP A 268 7.36 4.32 -14.86
N LEU A 269 6.03 4.38 -14.90
CA LEU A 269 5.21 4.82 -13.77
C LEU A 269 5.37 3.87 -12.56
N PHE A 270 5.46 2.57 -12.81
CA PHE A 270 5.72 1.58 -11.77
C PHE A 270 7.09 1.80 -11.10
N GLU A 271 8.13 2.08 -11.87
CA GLU A 271 9.49 2.27 -11.36
C GLU A 271 9.64 3.59 -10.57
N TYR A 272 9.06 4.69 -11.06
CA TYR A 272 9.35 6.02 -10.52
C TYR A 272 8.24 6.61 -9.66
N ILE A 273 6.98 6.28 -9.92
CA ILE A 273 5.82 6.78 -9.15
C ILE A 273 5.30 5.69 -8.21
N THR A 274 5.33 4.44 -8.64
CA THR A 274 4.91 3.27 -7.86
C THR A 274 3.38 3.24 -7.58
N VAL A 275 2.97 2.78 -6.40
CA VAL A 275 1.57 2.59 -6.02
C VAL A 275 0.67 3.80 -6.27
N PRO A 276 1.08 5.07 -6.06
CA PRO A 276 0.24 6.23 -6.37
C PRO A 276 -0.26 6.32 -7.81
N ALA A 277 0.43 5.70 -8.79
CA ALA A 277 -0.01 5.68 -10.18
C ALA A 277 -1.04 4.57 -10.47
N TRP A 278 -1.16 3.58 -9.59
CA TRP A 278 -2.08 2.46 -9.80
C TRP A 278 -3.54 2.94 -9.77
N GLY A 279 -4.29 2.65 -10.85
CA GLY A 279 -5.65 3.13 -11.01
C GLY A 279 -5.79 4.64 -11.23
N HIS A 280 -4.69 5.39 -11.27
CA HIS A 280 -4.65 6.85 -11.42
C HIS A 280 -3.92 7.29 -12.70
N THR A 281 -3.82 6.42 -13.71
CA THR A 281 -3.22 6.74 -14.99
C THR A 281 -4.31 6.87 -16.06
N ILE A 282 -4.28 7.97 -16.81
CA ILE A 282 -5.22 8.29 -17.88
C ILE A 282 -4.44 8.40 -19.20
N PHE A 283 -4.84 7.61 -20.19
CA PHE A 283 -4.32 7.69 -21.55
C PHE A 283 -5.32 8.45 -22.42
N THR A 284 -4.96 9.65 -22.85
CA THR A 284 -5.83 10.47 -23.69
C THR A 284 -5.01 11.39 -24.60
N SER A 285 -5.52 11.63 -25.81
CA SER A 285 -5.03 12.69 -26.70
C SER A 285 -5.91 13.96 -26.63
N GLN A 286 -6.95 13.95 -25.78
CA GLN A 286 -7.94 15.01 -25.63
C GLN A 286 -7.94 15.52 -24.18
N LYS A 287 -6.86 16.18 -23.79
CA LYS A 287 -6.67 16.69 -22.42
C LYS A 287 -7.69 17.77 -22.03
N GLU A 288 -8.26 18.44 -23.02
CA GLU A 288 -9.34 19.43 -22.85
C GLU A 288 -10.62 18.83 -22.23
N LEU A 289 -10.77 17.51 -22.26
CA LEU A 289 -11.88 16.82 -21.62
C LEU A 289 -11.62 16.48 -20.13
N LEU A 290 -10.41 16.74 -19.64
CA LEU A 290 -10.07 16.51 -18.24
C LEU A 290 -10.73 17.58 -17.36
N PHE A 291 -11.45 17.12 -16.36
CA PHE A 291 -12.16 17.98 -15.41
C PHE A 291 -11.52 17.90 -14.02
N GLY A 292 -10.82 18.95 -13.60
CA GLY A 292 -10.11 19.00 -12.33
C GLY A 292 -9.72 20.41 -11.92
N ASP A 293 -9.02 20.56 -10.80
CA ASP A 293 -8.62 21.86 -10.25
C ASP A 293 -7.34 22.38 -10.90
N TYR A 294 -6.40 21.49 -11.23
CA TYR A 294 -5.11 21.82 -11.80
C TYR A 294 -4.73 20.85 -12.92
N LEU A 295 -4.03 21.36 -13.92
CA LEU A 295 -3.31 20.58 -14.92
C LEU A 295 -1.86 21.05 -15.00
N ILE A 296 -0.90 20.16 -14.74
CA ILE A 296 0.54 20.41 -14.92
C ILE A 296 0.94 19.80 -16.28
N ASP A 297 1.27 20.64 -17.25
CA ASP A 297 1.58 20.22 -18.63
C ASP A 297 2.74 21.07 -19.18
N THR A 298 3.50 20.53 -20.13
CA THR A 298 4.50 21.28 -20.91
C THR A 298 3.86 22.15 -21.98
N THR A 299 2.67 21.80 -22.45
CA THR A 299 1.94 22.50 -23.50
C THR A 299 0.86 23.41 -22.93
N LYS A 300 0.52 24.47 -23.68
CA LYS A 300 -0.62 25.32 -23.34
C LYS A 300 -1.90 24.63 -23.79
N THR A 301 -2.53 23.93 -22.85
CA THR A 301 -3.78 23.18 -23.08
C THR A 301 -4.95 23.96 -22.49
N GLU A 302 -6.04 24.07 -23.25
CA GLU A 302 -7.31 24.59 -22.72
C GLU A 302 -8.01 23.46 -21.97
N ALA A 303 -7.78 23.38 -20.65
CA ALA A 303 -8.43 22.43 -19.76
C ALA A 303 -9.27 23.18 -18.72
N MET A 304 -10.24 22.49 -18.12
CA MET A 304 -10.95 23.02 -16.97
C MET A 304 -9.99 23.06 -15.76
N GLY A 305 -10.00 24.19 -15.06
CA GLY A 305 -9.11 24.42 -13.91
C GLY A 305 -7.89 25.28 -14.23
N THR A 306 -6.91 25.28 -13.33
CA THR A 306 -5.70 26.11 -13.47
C THR A 306 -4.61 25.33 -14.20
N LEU A 307 -4.17 25.85 -15.33
CA LEU A 307 -2.99 25.34 -16.05
C LEU A 307 -1.71 25.83 -15.37
N ILE A 308 -0.85 24.90 -14.98
CA ILE A 308 0.53 25.11 -14.55
C ILE A 308 1.43 24.67 -15.69
N GLN A 309 1.86 25.64 -16.51
CA GLN A 309 2.69 25.33 -17.69
C GLN A 309 4.14 25.12 -17.27
N PHE A 310 4.55 23.83 -17.19
CA PHE A 310 5.94 23.45 -16.89
C PHE A 310 6.88 23.89 -18.01
N GLY A 311 8.03 24.47 -17.65
CA GLY A 311 9.00 25.07 -18.58
C GLY A 311 8.70 26.52 -18.95
N SER A 312 7.63 27.13 -18.42
CA SER A 312 7.36 28.57 -18.56
C SER A 312 8.29 29.41 -17.69
N ASP A 313 8.26 30.74 -17.84
CA ASP A 313 9.05 31.64 -16.98
C ASP A 313 8.67 31.56 -15.50
N THR A 314 7.43 31.22 -15.18
CA THR A 314 6.92 31.09 -13.81
C THR A 314 7.20 29.73 -13.21
N PHE A 315 7.12 28.65 -13.99
CA PHE A 315 7.26 27.26 -13.56
C PHE A 315 8.35 26.55 -14.36
N LYS A 316 9.61 26.98 -14.18
CA LYS A 316 10.75 26.40 -14.92
C LYS A 316 11.11 24.99 -14.43
N THR A 317 10.89 24.73 -13.16
CA THR A 317 11.30 23.53 -12.46
C THR A 317 10.17 22.99 -11.58
N TRP A 318 10.30 21.74 -11.12
CA TRP A 318 9.41 21.17 -10.13
C TRP A 318 9.53 21.82 -8.74
N ASP A 319 10.65 22.48 -8.43
CA ASP A 319 10.80 23.24 -7.18
C ASP A 319 9.95 24.53 -7.21
N ASP A 320 9.76 25.15 -8.39
CA ASP A 320 8.84 26.27 -8.55
C ASP A 320 7.39 25.84 -8.32
N ILE A 321 7.01 24.65 -8.85
CA ILE A 321 5.69 24.06 -8.64
C ILE A 321 5.48 23.72 -7.17
N ALA A 322 6.46 23.10 -6.51
CA ALA A 322 6.40 22.84 -5.08
C ALA A 322 6.15 24.13 -4.28
N THR A 323 6.93 25.18 -4.57
CA THR A 323 6.79 26.49 -3.92
C THR A 323 5.40 27.09 -4.13
N TYR A 324 4.82 26.93 -5.32
CA TYR A 324 3.47 27.40 -5.61
C TYR A 324 2.43 26.73 -4.72
N PHE A 325 2.45 25.39 -4.66
CA PHE A 325 1.49 24.64 -3.86
C PHE A 325 1.70 24.80 -2.35
N ASP A 326 2.94 24.94 -1.87
CA ASP A 326 3.24 25.25 -0.47
C ASP A 326 2.60 26.57 -0.02
N ARG A 327 2.59 27.59 -0.90
CA ARG A 327 1.91 28.86 -0.61
C ARG A 327 0.39 28.75 -0.57
N LEU A 328 -0.21 27.87 -1.35
CA LEU A 328 -1.66 27.61 -1.32
C LEU A 328 -2.11 26.85 -0.07
N GLY A 329 -1.29 25.92 0.40
CA GLY A 329 -1.58 25.14 1.62
C GLY A 329 -1.32 25.87 2.94
N GLY A 330 -0.71 27.03 2.91
CA GLY A 330 -0.40 27.88 4.08
C GLY A 330 -1.47 28.93 4.42
N GLN A 331 -2.70 28.79 3.87
CA GLN A 331 -3.84 29.68 4.21
C GLN A 331 -4.83 28.99 5.13
#